data_806b4c6cfc379325e8eae83f1761671d
#
_entry.id   806b4c6cfc379325e8eae83f1761671d
#
_cell.length_a   1.000
_cell.length_b   1.000
_cell.length_c   1.000
_cell.angle_alpha   90.00
_cell.angle_beta   90.00
_cell.angle_gamma   90.00
#
_symmetry.space_group_name_H-M   'P 1'
#
loop_
_entity.id
_entity.type
_entity.pdbx_description
1 polymer ?
#
loop_
_entity_poly.entity_id
_entity_poly.type
_entity_poly.pdbx_seq_one_letter_code
_entity_poly.pdbx_strand_id
1 'polypeptide(L)' 'MEIPKDKVLELLRERGDNDKAEQADQELPDQVDPEQHSDLLQKYGIDPKDLAGKLPGGIGDKLGL' A
#
# COMPACT_ATOMS: atom_id res chain seq x y z
N MET A 1 -1.49 10.12 -7.53
CA MET A 1 -2.23 9.62 -6.38
C MET A 1 -1.26 9.18 -5.31
N GLU A 2 -1.47 9.68 -4.11
CA GLU A 2 -0.57 9.33 -3.02
C GLU A 2 -1.30 8.57 -1.94
N ILE A 3 -0.62 7.61 -1.37
CA ILE A 3 -1.20 6.76 -0.35
C ILE A 3 -0.35 6.87 0.90
N PRO A 4 -0.96 7.04 2.07
CA PRO A 4 -0.17 7.11 3.29
C PRO A 4 0.63 5.83 3.48
N LYS A 5 1.86 5.98 3.91
CA LYS A 5 2.70 4.83 4.17
C LYS A 5 2.04 3.84 5.11
N ASP A 6 1.28 4.34 6.06
CA ASP A 6 0.60 3.48 7.02
C ASP A 6 -0.30 2.45 6.35
N LYS A 7 -0.93 2.83 5.24
CA LYS A 7 -1.80 1.89 4.55
C LYS A 7 -1.01 0.76 3.94
N VAL A 8 0.17 1.06 3.42
CA VAL A 8 1.02 0.04 2.86
C VAL A 8 1.46 -0.92 3.96
N LEU A 9 1.83 -0.37 5.11
CA LEU A 9 2.27 -1.20 6.23
C LEU A 9 1.12 -2.08 6.73
N GLU A 10 -0.08 -1.54 6.78
CA GLU A 10 -1.23 -2.31 7.20
C GLU A 10 -1.43 -3.51 6.29
N LEU A 11 -1.33 -3.28 4.99
CA LEU A 11 -1.52 -4.34 4.03
C LEU A 11 -0.48 -5.45 4.24
N LEU A 12 0.76 -5.08 4.46
CA LEU A 12 1.80 -6.07 4.70
C LEU A 12 1.55 -6.85 5.97
N ARG A 13 1.09 -6.18 7.01
CA ARG A 13 0.80 -6.85 8.27
C ARG A 13 -0.37 -7.80 8.13
N GLU A 14 -1.37 -7.42 7.36
CA GLU A 14 -2.51 -8.29 7.13
C GLU A 14 -2.11 -9.57 6.43
N ARG A 15 -1.08 -9.49 5.61
CA ARG A 15 -0.57 -10.67 4.92
C ARG A 15 0.34 -11.51 5.80
N GLY A 16 0.67 -11.02 6.98
CA GLY A 16 1.59 -11.72 7.84
C GLY A 16 3.04 -11.40 7.55
N ASP A 17 3.31 -10.38 6.71
CA ASP A 17 4.67 -10.01 6.33
C ASP A 17 5.19 -8.91 7.24
N ASN A 18 5.26 -9.18 8.52
CA ASN A 18 5.69 -8.17 9.47
C ASN A 18 7.12 -7.66 9.21
N ASP A 19 8.00 -8.55 8.79
CA ASP A 19 9.36 -8.14 8.49
C ASP A 19 9.38 -7.18 7.33
N LYS A 20 8.59 -7.45 6.31
CA LYS A 20 8.53 -6.56 5.17
C LYS A 20 7.90 -5.24 5.55
N ALA A 21 6.94 -5.26 6.45
CA ALA A 21 6.32 -4.03 6.91
C ALA A 21 7.36 -3.15 7.58
N GLU A 22 8.23 -3.72 8.38
CA GLU A 22 9.27 -2.95 9.03
C GLU A 22 10.25 -2.37 8.02
N GLN A 23 10.62 -3.14 7.03
CA GLN A 23 11.52 -2.66 6.00
C GLN A 23 10.86 -1.56 5.20
N ALA A 24 9.61 -1.74 4.86
CA ALA A 24 8.89 -0.72 4.09
C ALA A 24 8.78 0.57 4.87
N ASP A 25 8.59 0.47 6.18
CA ASP A 25 8.49 1.64 7.03
C ASP A 25 9.76 2.49 6.93
N GLN A 26 10.89 1.86 6.75
CA GLN A 26 12.15 2.56 6.66
C GLN A 26 12.44 3.06 5.24
N GLU A 27 11.99 2.34 4.25
CA GLU A 27 12.29 2.69 2.87
C GLU A 27 11.29 3.63 2.22
N LEU A 28 10.03 3.52 2.59
CA LEU A 28 9.01 4.31 1.93
C LEU A 28 8.86 5.69 2.55
N PRO A 29 8.54 6.69 1.73
CA PRO A 29 8.26 8.02 2.28
C PRO A 29 6.89 8.03 2.95
N ASP A 30 6.59 9.08 3.65
CA ASP A 30 5.30 9.20 4.33
C ASP A 30 4.14 9.08 3.36
N GLN A 31 4.33 9.62 2.16
CA GLN A 31 3.32 9.53 1.11
C GLN A 31 3.89 8.69 0.00
N VAL A 32 3.22 7.61 -0.32
CA VAL A 32 3.69 6.67 -1.33
C VAL A 32 2.88 6.84 -2.61
N ASP A 33 3.57 7.02 -3.72
CA ASP A 33 2.92 7.14 -5.01
C ASP A 33 3.01 5.79 -5.71
N PRO A 34 1.89 5.10 -5.91
CA PRO A 34 1.94 3.77 -6.53
C PRO A 34 2.59 3.77 -7.90
N GLU A 35 2.55 4.88 -8.59
CA GLU A 35 3.16 4.95 -9.91
C GLU A 35 4.66 5.20 -9.83
N GLN A 36 5.07 6.11 -8.98
CA GLN A 36 6.49 6.40 -8.85
C GLN A 36 7.22 5.34 -8.04
N HIS A 37 6.55 4.77 -7.07
CA HIS A 37 7.17 3.80 -6.19
C HIS A 37 6.73 2.37 -6.49
N SER A 38 6.32 2.12 -7.73
CA SER A 38 5.85 0.78 -8.08
C SER A 38 6.94 -0.26 -7.88
N ASP A 39 8.20 0.10 -8.16
CA ASP A 39 9.29 -0.83 -7.97
C ASP A 39 9.43 -1.24 -6.52
N LEU A 40 9.31 -0.28 -5.61
CA LEU A 40 9.40 -0.58 -4.19
C LEU A 40 8.23 -1.45 -3.76
N LEU A 41 7.04 -1.14 -4.26
CA LEU A 41 5.87 -1.92 -3.90
C LEU A 41 6.00 -3.36 -4.39
N GLN A 42 6.52 -3.54 -5.59
CA GLN A 42 6.72 -4.89 -6.11
C GLN A 42 7.75 -5.65 -5.31
N LYS A 43 8.76 -4.93 -4.81
CA LYS A 43 9.79 -5.54 -4.00
C LYS A 43 9.18 -6.20 -2.76
N TYR A 44 8.11 -5.61 -2.24
CA TYR A 44 7.44 -6.15 -1.08
C TYR A 44 6.24 -7.01 -1.44
N GLY A 45 6.08 -7.30 -2.73
CA GLY A 45 4.99 -8.16 -3.16
C GLY A 45 3.65 -7.46 -3.19
N ILE A 46 3.65 -6.15 -3.28
CA ILE A 46 2.41 -5.39 -3.32
C ILE A 46 2.15 -4.91 -4.74
N ASP A 47 0.96 -5.21 -5.24
CA ASP A 47 0.57 -4.73 -6.55
C ASP A 47 -0.06 -3.36 -6.37
N PRO A 48 0.42 -2.34 -7.09
CA PRO A 48 -0.18 -1.01 -6.97
C PRO A 48 -1.68 -1.00 -7.16
N LYS A 49 -2.19 -1.89 -7.99
CA LYS A 49 -3.62 -1.97 -8.21
C LYS A 49 -4.34 -2.50 -6.98
N ASP A 50 -3.75 -3.47 -6.32
CA ASP A 50 -4.33 -4.00 -5.11
C ASP A 50 -4.36 -2.95 -4.02
N LEU A 51 -3.29 -2.18 -3.94
CA LEU A 51 -3.20 -1.14 -2.94
C LEU A 51 -4.27 -0.10 -3.17
N ALA A 52 -4.45 0.31 -4.41
CA ALA A 52 -5.48 1.28 -4.73
C ALA A 52 -6.87 0.73 -4.43
N GLY A 53 -7.05 -0.55 -4.66
CA GLY A 53 -8.34 -1.17 -4.41
C GLY A 53 -8.66 -1.30 -2.94
N LYS A 54 -7.66 -1.23 -2.07
CA LYS A 54 -7.89 -1.36 -0.65
C LYS A 54 -8.09 -0.03 0.04
N LEU A 55 -7.97 1.06 -0.68
CA LEU A 55 -8.16 2.35 -0.07
C LEU A 55 -9.63 2.56 0.25
N PRO A 56 -9.93 2.95 1.46
CA PRO A 56 -11.30 3.21 1.83
C PRO A 56 -11.82 4.34 1.02
N GLY A 57 -12.73 4.76 0.87
CA GLY A 57 -13.17 5.91 0.17
C GLY A 57 -13.28 5.75 -1.31
N GLY A 58 -12.31 5.14 -1.89
CA GLY A 58 -12.33 4.99 -3.30
C GLY A 58 -13.21 3.88 -3.75
N ILE A 59 -13.05 2.77 -3.11
CA ILE A 59 -13.73 1.59 -3.50
C ILE A 59 -15.05 1.43 -2.83
N GLY A 60 -15.07 1.71 -1.61
CA GLY A 60 -16.27 1.54 -0.85
C GLY A 60 -17.42 2.26 -1.47
N ASP A 61 -17.14 3.40 -1.98
CA ASP A 61 -18.16 4.19 -2.57
C ASP A 61 -18.80 3.51 -3.72
N LYS A 62 -17.99 3.00 -4.57
CA LYS A 62 -18.52 2.39 -5.71
C LYS A 62 -19.30 1.21 -5.41
N LEU A 63 -18.79 0.45 -4.54
CA LEU A 63 -19.46 -0.75 -4.20
C LEU A 63 -20.71 -0.49 -3.47
N GLY A 64 -20.65 0.55 -2.76
CA GLY A 64 -21.79 0.91 -1.98
C GLY A 64 -22.97 1.12 -2.82
N LEU A 65 -22.78 1.20 -3.97
CA LEU A 65 -23.82 1.42 -4.77
C LEU A 65 -24.58 0.51 -5.19
#